data_a7d6fdd21caedd99e95492c8b1fc9d55
#
_entry.id   a7d6fdd21caedd99e95492c8b1fc9d55
#
_cell.length_a   1.000
_cell.length_b   1.000
_cell.length_c   1.000
_cell.angle_alpha   90.00
_cell.angle_beta   90.00
_cell.angle_gamma   90.00
#
_symmetry.space_group_name_H-M   'P 1'
#
loop_
_entity.id
_entity.type
_entity.pdbx_description
1 polymer ?
#
loop_
_entity_poly.entity_id
_entity_poly.type
_entity_poly.pdbx_seq_one_letter_code
_entity_poly.pdbx_strand_id
1 'polypeptide(L)'
;MKELIKNWIPFSHQNKEKDTFKDVPKFLLSGSHRLGAATINSDIDGVILVARKGYWPTQFENDFFGNFECISKKCLNRENILKEEGDLNEVKEDYSLFCKLCENPQVENLRRIYGRVPIIGLKFAGFEFDLSFVTLEEELLNKFFKEENSLTVNQLDEVIEKFREEMPNIYFEANNETIIRLRLNTLLGMIYALSGVRSTLRFVELLDKNINKFRLAYITVKLWAKNHYIYGGKFGFLNGSSIAVLVSKFVLENSNKSLITIIMELFKYLVNYWFKLELDEEKIIVVETPKDYENTRKIVDWNLDKEIKQREEHFKNLLKERFEKHSKTLWPIILPGFPTQNTGFNINGSTDLIIKEEIKGGFDKFRILEEQFKNLLKNRDVDNSEQIWKDWLNGGKFSDKYDNYLAIICLHTELSSYGPQFCEFTETRIRLSLLSIVENKNPRIEYCHVSPTKYLDNKPCPKEFVEKRFLDWICNVWIVGIKGSVVEINETLSKNIFRDFNKLRRGKKLKLSDKKKYRLETKFFVKDELKKIEDVLYRN
;
A
#
# COMPACT_ATOMS: atom_id res chain seq x y z
N MET A 1 12.44 -9.05 14.88
CA MET A 1 11.74 -9.58 13.69
C MET A 1 12.56 -10.62 12.94
N LYS A 2 13.79 -10.35 12.49
CA LYS A 2 14.62 -11.36 11.77
C LYS A 2 14.81 -12.65 12.58
N GLU A 3 15.13 -12.58 13.86
CA GLU A 3 15.28 -13.75 14.72
C GLU A 3 13.96 -14.54 14.88
N LEU A 4 12.84 -13.85 15.00
CA LEU A 4 11.53 -14.49 15.07
C LEU A 4 11.21 -15.26 13.79
N ILE A 5 11.52 -14.68 12.63
CA ILE A 5 11.32 -15.32 11.31
C ILE A 5 12.29 -16.50 11.14
N LYS A 6 13.55 -16.38 11.54
CA LYS A 6 14.52 -17.48 11.48
C LYS A 6 14.11 -18.67 12.33
N ASN A 7 13.51 -18.41 13.49
CA ASN A 7 13.06 -19.46 14.41
C ASN A 7 11.68 -20.04 14.04
N TRP A 8 10.99 -19.43 13.07
CA TRP A 8 9.75 -19.97 12.55
C TRP A 8 10.03 -21.04 11.51
N ILE A 9 9.46 -22.21 11.70
CA ILE A 9 9.56 -23.34 10.77
C ILE A 9 8.20 -23.51 10.10
N PRO A 10 8.12 -23.33 8.77
CA PRO A 10 6.88 -23.54 8.03
C PRO A 10 6.31 -24.95 8.23
N PHE A 11 4.99 -25.08 8.27
CA PHE A 11 4.30 -26.36 8.46
C PHE A 11 4.70 -27.39 7.42
N SER A 12 4.88 -26.99 6.17
CA SER A 12 5.34 -27.85 5.07
C SER A 12 6.72 -28.49 5.30
N HIS A 13 7.48 -28.03 6.30
CA HIS A 13 8.83 -28.50 6.63
C HIS A 13 8.88 -29.33 7.93
N GLN A 14 7.81 -29.39 8.70
CA GLN A 14 7.83 -30.01 10.05
C GLN A 14 7.98 -31.53 10.07
N ASN A 15 7.66 -32.21 8.98
CA ASN A 15 7.71 -33.68 8.88
C ASN A 15 9.06 -34.25 8.44
N LYS A 16 10.12 -33.44 8.36
CA LYS A 16 11.48 -33.92 8.05
C LYS A 16 12.28 -34.17 9.33
N GLU A 17 13.03 -35.26 9.34
CA GLU A 17 14.01 -35.55 10.40
C GLU A 17 14.90 -34.34 10.69
N LYS A 18 15.14 -34.05 11.95
CA LYS A 18 15.77 -32.81 12.45
C LYS A 18 17.15 -32.46 11.87
N ASP A 19 17.80 -33.40 11.23
CA ASP A 19 19.20 -33.24 10.77
C ASP A 19 19.38 -32.61 9.37
N THR A 20 18.30 -32.29 8.65
CA THR A 20 18.39 -31.76 7.28
C THR A 20 17.91 -30.30 7.12
N PHE A 21 17.66 -29.58 8.22
CA PHE A 21 17.23 -28.19 8.15
C PHE A 21 18.39 -27.24 7.81
N LYS A 22 18.76 -27.17 6.51
CA LYS A 22 19.59 -26.07 5.98
C LYS A 22 18.76 -24.84 5.56
N ASP A 23 17.44 -24.96 5.50
CA ASP A 23 16.55 -23.99 4.86
C ASP A 23 15.88 -23.05 5.86
N VAL A 24 16.68 -22.26 6.54
CA VAL A 24 16.16 -21.17 7.39
C VAL A 24 15.48 -20.14 6.50
N PRO A 25 14.24 -19.69 6.83
CA PRO A 25 13.61 -18.60 6.11
C PRO A 25 14.51 -17.38 6.02
N LYS A 26 14.60 -16.77 4.83
CA LYS A 26 15.39 -15.54 4.60
C LYS A 26 14.48 -14.33 4.67
N PHE A 27 15.03 -13.21 5.10
CA PHE A 27 14.32 -11.95 5.18
C PHE A 27 15.02 -10.90 4.32
N LEU A 28 14.30 -10.37 3.34
CA LEU A 28 14.78 -9.28 2.48
C LEU A 28 14.10 -7.97 2.87
N LEU A 29 14.90 -6.95 3.09
CA LEU A 29 14.42 -5.60 3.29
C LEU A 29 14.11 -4.95 1.93
N SER A 30 13.01 -4.21 1.83
CA SER A 30 12.57 -3.48 0.64
C SER A 30 12.20 -2.03 0.97
N GLY A 31 11.69 -1.30 -0.01
CA GLY A 31 11.11 0.03 0.15
C GLY A 31 12.05 1.08 0.73
N SER A 32 11.48 2.01 1.50
CA SER A 32 12.19 3.20 1.99
C SER A 32 13.36 2.87 2.93
N HIS A 33 13.28 1.79 3.70
CA HIS A 33 14.36 1.35 4.58
C HIS A 33 15.57 0.85 3.79
N ARG A 34 15.35 0.07 2.74
CA ARG A 34 16.44 -0.39 1.84
C ARG A 34 17.07 0.76 1.07
N LEU A 35 16.28 1.75 0.66
CA LEU A 35 16.78 2.98 0.01
C LEU A 35 17.58 3.88 0.96
N GLY A 36 17.52 3.66 2.27
CA GLY A 36 18.08 4.55 3.27
C GLY A 36 17.38 5.92 3.33
N ALA A 37 16.09 5.94 2.99
CA ALA A 37 15.23 7.12 2.95
C ALA A 37 13.96 6.95 3.82
N ALA A 38 14.04 6.08 4.84
CA ALA A 38 13.00 5.91 5.84
C ALA A 38 12.94 7.12 6.78
N THR A 39 11.73 7.47 7.21
CA THR A 39 11.45 8.47 8.26
C THR A 39 10.93 7.75 9.50
N ILE A 40 10.81 8.45 10.64
CA ILE A 40 10.41 7.89 11.95
C ILE A 40 9.15 7.01 11.84
N ASN A 41 8.18 7.40 11.01
CA ASN A 41 6.91 6.68 10.83
C ASN A 41 6.85 5.95 9.47
N SER A 42 7.97 5.46 8.97
CA SER A 42 7.99 4.65 7.76
C SER A 42 7.81 3.18 8.10
N ASP A 43 6.91 2.52 7.39
CA ASP A 43 6.70 1.08 7.48
C ASP A 43 7.95 0.34 7.01
N ILE A 44 8.23 -0.80 7.63
CA ILE A 44 9.33 -1.69 7.25
C ILE A 44 8.78 -2.74 6.29
N ASP A 45 9.02 -2.56 5.00
CA ASP A 45 8.66 -3.52 3.97
C ASP A 45 9.62 -4.70 3.99
N GLY A 46 9.11 -5.91 4.23
CA GLY A 46 9.88 -7.13 4.28
C GLY A 46 9.35 -8.24 3.37
N VAL A 47 10.26 -8.95 2.71
CA VAL A 47 9.93 -10.15 1.93
C VAL A 47 10.54 -11.36 2.61
N ILE A 48 9.69 -12.33 2.98
CA ILE A 48 10.11 -13.58 3.59
C ILE A 48 10.24 -14.64 2.50
N LEU A 49 11.42 -15.19 2.35
CA LEU A 49 11.71 -16.25 1.38
C LEU A 49 11.77 -17.60 2.09
N VAL A 50 11.07 -18.58 1.55
CA VAL A 50 11.02 -19.95 2.07
C VAL A 50 11.22 -20.94 0.93
N ALA A 51 11.90 -22.06 1.20
CA ALA A 51 12.02 -23.13 0.24
C ALA A 51 10.63 -23.69 -0.10
N ARG A 52 10.36 -23.90 -1.39
CA ARG A 52 9.10 -24.47 -1.87
C ARG A 52 9.12 -25.98 -1.73
N LYS A 53 8.07 -26.52 -1.11
CA LYS A 53 7.81 -27.96 -1.02
C LYS A 53 6.34 -28.20 -1.35
N GLY A 54 6.10 -29.00 -2.39
CA GLY A 54 4.76 -29.32 -2.82
C GLY A 54 4.04 -28.17 -3.56
N TYR A 55 2.70 -28.21 -3.57
CA TYR A 55 1.86 -27.25 -4.30
C TYR A 55 1.70 -25.95 -3.51
N TRP A 56 2.26 -24.90 -4.01
CA TRP A 56 2.42 -23.61 -3.38
C TRP A 56 1.17 -22.80 -3.00
N PRO A 57 -0.03 -22.94 -3.54
CA PRO A 57 -1.19 -22.26 -2.94
C PRO A 57 -1.51 -22.74 -1.54
N THR A 58 -1.40 -24.07 -1.31
CA THR A 58 -1.61 -24.67 0.01
C THR A 58 -0.53 -24.24 0.99
N GLN A 59 0.72 -24.17 0.53
CA GLN A 59 1.84 -23.71 1.33
C GLN A 59 1.66 -22.25 1.74
N PHE A 60 1.24 -21.36 0.83
CA PHE A 60 0.99 -19.97 1.14
C PHE A 60 -0.09 -19.81 2.21
N GLU A 61 -1.23 -20.50 2.07
CA GLU A 61 -2.32 -20.39 3.03
C GLU A 61 -1.97 -21.00 4.38
N ASN A 62 -1.34 -22.17 4.39
CA ASN A 62 -1.02 -22.88 5.62
C ASN A 62 0.18 -22.29 6.35
N ASP A 63 1.26 -21.96 5.65
CA ASP A 63 2.51 -21.53 6.26
C ASP A 63 2.55 -20.04 6.56
N PHE A 64 1.97 -19.20 5.72
CA PHE A 64 2.04 -17.75 5.87
C PHE A 64 0.83 -17.17 6.58
N PHE A 65 -0.36 -17.27 5.98
CA PHE A 65 -1.56 -16.69 6.54
C PHE A 65 -2.24 -17.58 7.61
N GLY A 66 -2.06 -18.90 7.52
CA GLY A 66 -2.77 -19.86 8.35
C GLY A 66 -4.27 -19.93 8.07
N ASN A 67 -4.93 -20.87 8.73
CA ASN A 67 -6.39 -20.95 8.68
C ASN A 67 -6.99 -19.73 9.36
N PHE A 68 -8.19 -19.30 8.90
CA PHE A 68 -8.92 -18.19 9.51
C PHE A 68 -9.28 -18.45 11.00
N GLU A 69 -9.18 -19.67 11.44
CA GLU A 69 -9.42 -20.13 12.82
C GLU A 69 -8.08 -20.19 13.55
N CYS A 70 -7.59 -19.04 13.98
CA CYS A 70 -6.39 -18.99 14.82
C CYS A 70 -6.70 -19.61 16.19
N ILE A 71 -5.86 -20.57 16.61
CA ILE A 71 -6.06 -21.36 17.84
C ILE A 71 -5.39 -20.69 19.05
N SER A 72 -4.63 -19.63 18.87
CA SER A 72 -3.96 -18.91 19.95
C SER A 72 -4.97 -18.39 20.99
N LYS A 73 -4.67 -18.58 22.29
CA LYS A 73 -5.48 -18.04 23.39
C LYS A 73 -5.67 -16.52 23.36
N LYS A 74 -4.78 -15.81 22.66
CA LYS A 74 -4.85 -14.35 22.43
C LYS A 74 -5.69 -13.97 21.22
N CYS A 75 -6.00 -14.91 20.34
CA CYS A 75 -6.86 -14.65 19.20
C CYS A 75 -8.30 -14.58 19.69
N LEU A 76 -8.93 -13.42 19.59
CA LEU A 76 -10.32 -13.14 19.98
C LEU A 76 -11.34 -14.13 19.38
N ASN A 77 -10.96 -14.86 18.34
CA ASN A 77 -11.79 -15.91 17.73
C ASN A 77 -11.89 -17.19 18.56
N ARG A 78 -10.93 -17.50 19.42
CA ARG A 78 -10.87 -18.80 20.13
C ARG A 78 -11.94 -18.94 21.20
N GLU A 79 -12.19 -17.89 21.99
CA GLU A 79 -13.19 -17.97 23.07
C GLU A 79 -14.62 -18.16 22.55
N ASN A 80 -14.89 -17.68 21.33
CA ASN A 80 -16.22 -17.81 20.72
C ASN A 80 -16.42 -19.16 20.00
N ILE A 81 -15.35 -19.80 19.52
CA ILE A 81 -15.41 -21.11 18.84
C ILE A 81 -15.50 -22.23 19.86
N LEU A 82 -14.76 -22.17 20.96
CA LEU A 82 -14.75 -23.20 22.00
C LEU A 82 -16.05 -23.28 22.82
N LYS A 83 -16.89 -22.24 22.79
CA LYS A 83 -18.20 -22.27 23.50
C LYS A 83 -19.32 -22.92 22.68
N GLU A 84 -19.11 -23.20 21.41
CA GLU A 84 -20.16 -23.64 20.49
C GLU A 84 -19.97 -25.05 19.90
N GLU A 85 -18.75 -25.60 19.93
CA GLU A 85 -18.46 -26.96 19.44
C GLU A 85 -17.94 -27.83 20.59
N GLY A 86 -18.82 -28.70 21.09
CA GLY A 86 -18.55 -29.60 22.23
C GLY A 86 -17.57 -30.74 21.96
N ASP A 87 -16.78 -30.71 20.88
CA ASP A 87 -15.80 -31.76 20.56
C ASP A 87 -14.38 -31.20 20.51
N LEU A 88 -13.68 -31.37 21.63
CA LEU A 88 -12.33 -30.84 21.89
C LEU A 88 -11.18 -31.73 21.36
N ASN A 89 -11.45 -32.78 20.58
CA ASN A 89 -10.47 -33.85 20.39
C ASN A 89 -9.51 -33.72 19.20
N GLU A 90 -9.63 -32.73 18.32
CA GLU A 90 -8.64 -32.50 17.23
C GLU A 90 -8.40 -31.03 16.91
N VAL A 91 -7.93 -30.26 17.87
CA VAL A 91 -7.44 -28.92 17.57
C VAL A 91 -6.02 -29.04 17.01
N LYS A 92 -5.88 -29.08 15.68
CA LYS A 92 -4.57 -29.02 15.02
C LYS A 92 -3.91 -27.68 15.34
N GLU A 93 -2.72 -27.72 15.91
CA GLU A 93 -1.91 -26.51 16.12
C GLU A 93 -1.70 -25.82 14.76
N ASP A 94 -1.98 -24.51 14.67
CA ASP A 94 -1.70 -23.70 13.49
C ASP A 94 -0.27 -23.16 13.58
N TYR A 95 0.61 -23.69 12.75
CA TYR A 95 2.04 -23.36 12.70
C TYR A 95 2.34 -22.22 11.73
N SER A 96 1.32 -21.54 11.21
CA SER A 96 1.52 -20.42 10.29
C SER A 96 2.30 -19.28 10.94
N LEU A 97 3.00 -18.50 10.10
CA LEU A 97 3.69 -17.30 10.58
C LEU A 97 2.71 -16.34 11.27
N PHE A 98 1.51 -16.19 10.73
CA PHE A 98 0.48 -15.34 11.33
C PHE A 98 0.15 -15.78 12.77
N CYS A 99 -0.04 -17.07 13.01
CA CYS A 99 -0.34 -17.58 14.34
C CYS A 99 0.85 -17.45 15.30
N LYS A 100 2.08 -17.70 14.81
CA LYS A 100 3.28 -17.47 15.63
C LYS A 100 3.47 -15.99 16.00
N LEU A 101 3.15 -15.08 15.09
CA LEU A 101 3.13 -13.64 15.39
C LEU A 101 2.02 -13.29 16.39
N CYS A 102 0.84 -13.91 16.27
CA CYS A 102 -0.28 -13.70 17.19
C CYS A 102 0.04 -14.12 18.64
N GLU A 103 0.87 -15.14 18.82
CA GLU A 103 1.34 -15.61 20.15
C GLU A 103 2.36 -14.67 20.80
N ASN A 104 3.05 -13.86 20.00
CA ASN A 104 4.12 -13.00 20.52
C ASN A 104 3.54 -11.77 21.24
N PRO A 105 3.88 -11.52 22.52
CA PRO A 105 3.34 -10.40 23.29
C PRO A 105 3.78 -9.02 22.81
N GLN A 106 4.84 -8.92 22.01
CA GLN A 106 5.34 -7.67 21.45
C GLN A 106 4.67 -7.31 20.12
N VAL A 107 3.81 -8.19 19.58
CA VAL A 107 3.08 -7.95 18.34
C VAL A 107 1.75 -7.28 18.65
N GLU A 108 1.53 -6.14 18.02
CA GLU A 108 0.31 -5.35 18.03
C GLU A 108 -0.27 -5.22 16.62
N ASN A 109 -1.54 -4.91 16.51
CA ASN A 109 -2.21 -4.59 15.23
C ASN A 109 -1.99 -5.62 14.12
N LEU A 110 -1.91 -6.91 14.48
CA LEU A 110 -1.67 -8.00 13.53
C LEU A 110 -2.86 -8.19 12.59
N ARG A 111 -2.60 -8.17 11.28
CA ARG A 111 -3.65 -8.21 10.26
C ARG A 111 -3.22 -8.94 8.99
N ARG A 112 -4.17 -9.60 8.32
CA ARG A 112 -4.02 -10.16 6.97
C ARG A 112 -4.55 -9.16 5.96
N ILE A 113 -3.71 -8.71 5.04
CA ILE A 113 -4.08 -7.74 3.99
C ILE A 113 -4.07 -8.46 2.66
N TYR A 114 -5.25 -8.65 2.10
CA TYR A 114 -5.45 -9.27 0.80
C TYR A 114 -5.42 -8.21 -0.29
N GLY A 115 -4.44 -8.29 -1.17
CA GLY A 115 -4.25 -7.35 -2.26
C GLY A 115 -3.55 -8.01 -3.45
N ARG A 116 -2.96 -7.19 -4.31
CA ARG A 116 -2.11 -7.66 -5.40
C ARG A 116 -0.89 -8.42 -4.88
N VAL A 117 -0.28 -7.91 -3.82
CA VAL A 117 0.68 -8.62 -2.98
C VAL A 117 -0.01 -8.87 -1.66
N PRO A 118 -0.24 -10.13 -1.27
CA PRO A 118 -0.76 -10.43 0.06
C PRO A 118 0.32 -10.18 1.12
N ILE A 119 -0.05 -9.49 2.20
CA ILE A 119 0.87 -9.12 3.29
C ILE A 119 0.30 -9.38 4.66
N ILE A 120 1.17 -9.68 5.61
CA ILE A 120 0.88 -9.59 7.04
C ILE A 120 1.34 -8.20 7.50
N GLY A 121 0.38 -7.34 7.85
CA GLY A 121 0.66 -6.06 8.51
C GLY A 121 0.68 -6.25 10.02
N LEU A 122 1.64 -5.65 10.71
CA LEU A 122 1.73 -5.71 12.17
C LEU A 122 2.56 -4.55 12.71
N LYS A 123 2.36 -4.27 14.00
CA LYS A 123 3.28 -3.44 14.76
C LYS A 123 4.08 -4.32 15.71
N PHE A 124 5.40 -4.22 15.68
CA PHE A 124 6.30 -5.00 16.53
C PHE A 124 7.36 -4.09 17.16
N ALA A 125 7.44 -4.12 18.47
CA ALA A 125 8.36 -3.27 19.23
C ALA A 125 8.29 -1.77 18.82
N GLY A 126 7.08 -1.27 18.55
CA GLY A 126 6.84 0.12 18.17
C GLY A 126 6.98 0.44 16.68
N PHE A 127 7.45 -0.49 15.83
CA PHE A 127 7.61 -0.30 14.40
C PHE A 127 6.52 -1.01 13.61
N GLU A 128 5.99 -0.35 12.57
CA GLU A 128 5.06 -0.96 11.61
C GLU A 128 5.83 -1.83 10.61
N PHE A 129 5.33 -3.04 10.34
CA PHE A 129 5.88 -3.98 9.37
C PHE A 129 4.81 -4.39 8.37
N ASP A 130 5.20 -4.42 7.11
CA ASP A 130 4.45 -5.04 6.02
C ASP A 130 5.26 -6.21 5.47
N LEU A 131 4.85 -7.44 5.83
CA LEU A 131 5.56 -8.67 5.48
C LEU A 131 4.87 -9.35 4.31
N SER A 132 5.58 -9.56 3.22
CA SER A 132 5.17 -10.40 2.10
C SER A 132 5.89 -11.75 2.12
N PHE A 133 5.36 -12.71 1.37
CA PHE A 133 5.84 -14.09 1.39
C PHE A 133 6.12 -14.59 -0.02
N VAL A 134 7.28 -15.22 -0.21
CA VAL A 134 7.70 -15.80 -1.48
C VAL A 134 8.26 -17.19 -1.24
N THR A 135 7.78 -18.17 -1.99
CA THR A 135 8.32 -19.52 -1.98
C THR A 135 9.17 -19.74 -3.23
N LEU A 136 10.37 -20.27 -3.06
CA LEU A 136 11.34 -20.54 -4.11
C LEU A 136 11.74 -22.02 -4.10
N GLU A 137 12.20 -22.52 -5.24
CA GLU A 137 12.91 -23.79 -5.26
C GLU A 137 14.14 -23.69 -4.36
N GLU A 138 14.42 -24.77 -3.62
CA GLU A 138 15.53 -24.85 -2.66
C GLU A 138 16.87 -24.49 -3.32
N GLU A 139 17.07 -24.95 -4.55
CA GLU A 139 18.27 -24.67 -5.33
C GLU A 139 18.45 -23.16 -5.58
N LEU A 140 17.39 -22.46 -6.00
CA LEU A 140 17.41 -21.01 -6.23
C LEU A 140 17.61 -20.24 -4.92
N LEU A 141 16.96 -20.67 -3.84
CA LEU A 141 17.12 -20.05 -2.53
C LEU A 141 18.58 -20.16 -2.06
N ASN A 142 19.18 -21.33 -2.19
CA ASN A 142 20.57 -21.57 -1.78
C ASN A 142 21.59 -20.92 -2.73
N LYS A 143 21.28 -20.81 -4.02
CA LYS A 143 22.15 -20.18 -5.02
C LYS A 143 22.27 -18.67 -4.81
N PHE A 144 21.14 -17.97 -4.65
CA PHE A 144 21.09 -16.52 -4.72
C PHE A 144 20.95 -15.80 -3.38
N PHE A 145 20.46 -16.48 -2.35
CA PHE A 145 20.12 -15.83 -1.07
C PHE A 145 20.98 -16.30 0.10
N LYS A 146 22.24 -16.71 -0.16
CA LYS A 146 23.18 -17.10 0.91
C LYS A 146 23.47 -15.94 1.84
N GLU A 147 23.73 -14.76 1.29
CA GLU A 147 24.05 -13.54 2.02
C GLU A 147 23.08 -12.42 1.62
N GLU A 148 22.47 -11.78 2.61
CA GLU A 148 21.45 -10.75 2.40
C GLU A 148 21.99 -9.51 1.64
N ASN A 149 23.28 -9.21 1.76
CA ASN A 149 23.89 -8.03 1.17
C ASN A 149 24.49 -8.26 -0.22
N SER A 150 24.56 -9.49 -0.70
CA SER A 150 25.15 -9.84 -2.01
C SER A 150 24.13 -9.91 -3.15
N LEU A 151 22.84 -9.69 -2.84
CA LEU A 151 21.76 -9.79 -3.81
C LEU A 151 21.83 -8.67 -4.86
N THR A 152 21.90 -9.07 -6.13
CA THR A 152 21.96 -8.16 -7.29
C THR A 152 20.64 -8.11 -8.05
N VAL A 153 20.45 -7.09 -8.87
CA VAL A 153 19.29 -6.96 -9.77
C VAL A 153 19.21 -8.16 -10.73
N ASN A 154 20.33 -8.57 -11.33
CA ASN A 154 20.36 -9.69 -12.29
C ASN A 154 19.93 -11.02 -11.65
N GLN A 155 20.30 -11.28 -10.40
CA GLN A 155 19.87 -12.48 -9.69
C GLN A 155 18.36 -12.48 -9.44
N LEU A 156 17.78 -11.32 -9.11
CA LEU A 156 16.33 -11.20 -8.97
C LEU A 156 15.61 -11.33 -10.31
N ASP A 157 16.19 -10.80 -11.39
CA ASP A 157 15.65 -10.97 -12.74
C ASP A 157 15.60 -12.44 -13.14
N GLU A 158 16.67 -13.22 -12.84
CA GLU A 158 16.69 -14.67 -13.09
C GLU A 158 15.59 -15.39 -12.30
N VAL A 159 15.38 -15.04 -11.03
CA VAL A 159 14.33 -15.64 -10.20
C VAL A 159 12.92 -15.27 -10.71
N ILE A 160 12.69 -14.01 -11.06
CA ILE A 160 11.40 -13.55 -11.58
C ILE A 160 11.08 -14.22 -12.92
N GLU A 161 12.08 -14.39 -13.77
CA GLU A 161 11.94 -15.09 -15.06
C GLU A 161 11.56 -16.56 -14.86
N LYS A 162 12.14 -17.26 -13.89
CA LYS A 162 11.72 -18.62 -13.53
C LYS A 162 10.24 -18.69 -13.16
N PHE A 163 9.74 -17.76 -12.37
CA PHE A 163 8.30 -17.69 -12.08
C PHE A 163 7.46 -17.46 -13.32
N ARG A 164 7.94 -16.66 -14.27
CA ARG A 164 7.25 -16.42 -15.54
C ARG A 164 7.16 -17.71 -16.36
N GLU A 165 8.24 -18.51 -16.41
CA GLU A 165 8.29 -19.80 -17.09
C GLU A 165 7.32 -20.82 -16.48
N GLU A 166 7.02 -20.73 -15.17
CA GLU A 166 6.08 -21.63 -14.50
C GLU A 166 4.60 -21.32 -14.80
N MET A 167 4.26 -20.09 -15.19
CA MET A 167 2.86 -19.69 -15.40
C MET A 167 2.07 -20.58 -16.36
N PRO A 168 2.62 -21.00 -17.52
CA PRO A 168 1.92 -21.89 -18.42
C PRO A 168 1.59 -23.24 -17.79
N ASN A 169 2.49 -23.78 -16.97
CA ASN A 169 2.32 -25.11 -16.36
C ASN A 169 1.16 -25.15 -15.38
N ILE A 170 0.90 -24.04 -14.68
CA ILE A 170 -0.24 -23.90 -13.76
C ILE A 170 -1.56 -24.15 -14.47
N TYR A 171 -1.69 -23.71 -15.70
CA TYR A 171 -2.90 -23.88 -16.51
C TYR A 171 -3.14 -25.33 -16.90
N PHE A 172 -2.06 -26.07 -17.21
CA PHE A 172 -2.18 -27.47 -17.66
C PHE A 172 -2.41 -28.46 -16.52
N GLU A 173 -1.91 -28.14 -15.32
CA GLU A 173 -1.99 -29.07 -14.18
C GLU A 173 -3.30 -28.99 -13.41
N ALA A 174 -4.12 -27.97 -13.62
CA ALA A 174 -5.34 -27.75 -12.84
C ALA A 174 -6.59 -27.89 -13.70
N ASN A 175 -7.46 -28.84 -13.35
CA ASN A 175 -8.73 -29.08 -14.02
C ASN A 175 -9.87 -28.15 -13.58
N ASN A 176 -9.58 -27.14 -12.71
CA ASN A 176 -10.59 -26.27 -12.11
C ASN A 176 -10.16 -24.81 -12.21
N GLU A 177 -10.98 -23.98 -12.84
CA GLU A 177 -10.75 -22.55 -13.05
C GLU A 177 -10.48 -21.77 -11.75
N THR A 178 -11.15 -22.14 -10.66
CA THR A 178 -10.94 -21.49 -9.36
C THR A 178 -9.54 -21.76 -8.83
N ILE A 179 -9.03 -22.98 -8.99
CA ILE A 179 -7.68 -23.38 -8.58
C ILE A 179 -6.65 -22.69 -9.47
N ILE A 180 -6.87 -22.63 -10.78
CA ILE A 180 -5.99 -21.90 -11.72
C ILE A 180 -5.88 -20.43 -11.30
N ARG A 181 -7.01 -19.76 -11.07
CA ARG A 181 -7.03 -18.37 -10.64
C ARG A 181 -6.30 -18.16 -9.31
N LEU A 182 -6.48 -19.05 -8.35
CA LEU A 182 -5.81 -18.97 -7.05
C LEU A 182 -4.30 -19.09 -7.21
N ARG A 183 -3.83 -20.08 -7.95
CA ARG A 183 -2.41 -20.33 -8.21
C ARG A 183 -1.75 -19.15 -8.94
N LEU A 184 -2.38 -18.66 -10.01
CA LEU A 184 -1.89 -17.49 -10.75
C LEU A 184 -1.83 -16.23 -9.85
N ASN A 185 -2.83 -16.02 -9.01
CA ASN A 185 -2.84 -14.89 -8.09
C ASN A 185 -1.71 -14.96 -7.08
N THR A 186 -1.43 -16.15 -6.55
CA THR A 186 -0.34 -16.38 -5.61
C THR A 186 1.01 -16.15 -6.29
N LEU A 187 1.21 -16.70 -7.48
CA LEU A 187 2.44 -16.51 -8.26
C LEU A 187 2.69 -15.03 -8.60
N LEU A 188 1.66 -14.34 -9.10
CA LEU A 188 1.75 -12.92 -9.39
C LEU A 188 2.05 -12.10 -8.12
N GLY A 189 1.47 -12.46 -6.98
CA GLY A 189 1.78 -11.84 -5.69
C GLY A 189 3.25 -11.99 -5.31
N MET A 190 3.84 -13.17 -5.53
CA MET A 190 5.26 -13.44 -5.28
C MET A 190 6.16 -12.65 -6.25
N ILE A 191 5.83 -12.62 -7.54
CA ILE A 191 6.55 -11.83 -8.54
C ILE A 191 6.54 -10.35 -8.18
N TYR A 192 5.39 -9.80 -7.79
CA TYR A 192 5.30 -8.40 -7.38
C TYR A 192 6.06 -8.10 -6.08
N ALA A 193 6.08 -9.02 -5.13
CA ALA A 193 6.87 -8.86 -3.90
C ALA A 193 8.38 -8.78 -4.21
N LEU A 194 8.90 -9.70 -5.04
CA LEU A 194 10.29 -9.67 -5.49
C LEU A 194 10.60 -8.45 -6.37
N SER A 195 9.67 -8.05 -7.23
CA SER A 195 9.80 -6.86 -8.06
C SER A 195 9.96 -5.59 -7.23
N GLY A 196 9.33 -5.51 -6.04
CA GLY A 196 9.54 -4.41 -5.09
C GLY A 196 10.98 -4.33 -4.59
N VAL A 197 11.57 -5.48 -4.22
CA VAL A 197 13.00 -5.56 -3.83
C VAL A 197 13.89 -5.21 -5.00
N ARG A 198 13.62 -5.77 -6.16
CA ARG A 198 14.38 -5.56 -7.40
C ARG A 198 14.41 -4.09 -7.81
N SER A 199 13.24 -3.44 -7.82
CA SER A 199 13.14 -2.00 -8.16
C SER A 199 13.90 -1.14 -7.17
N THR A 200 13.88 -1.50 -5.88
CA THR A 200 14.64 -0.80 -4.84
C THR A 200 16.15 -0.89 -5.09
N LEU A 201 16.65 -2.10 -5.41
CA LEU A 201 18.06 -2.29 -5.75
C LEU A 201 18.44 -1.51 -7.03
N ARG A 202 17.55 -1.53 -8.04
CA ARG A 202 17.80 -0.81 -9.28
C ARG A 202 17.88 0.71 -9.08
N PHE A 203 17.08 1.28 -8.21
CA PHE A 203 17.23 2.69 -7.83
C PHE A 203 18.61 2.97 -7.23
N VAL A 204 19.11 2.09 -6.35
CA VAL A 204 20.45 2.25 -5.75
C VAL A 204 21.54 2.20 -6.81
N GLU A 205 21.46 1.24 -7.75
CA GLU A 205 22.42 1.13 -8.86
C GLU A 205 22.38 2.35 -9.79
N LEU A 206 21.20 2.78 -10.24
CA LEU A 206 21.05 3.91 -11.15
C LEU A 206 21.51 5.23 -10.53
N LEU A 207 21.24 5.43 -9.25
CA LEU A 207 21.56 6.68 -8.56
C LEU A 207 23.03 6.75 -8.13
N ASP A 208 23.68 5.63 -7.86
CA ASP A 208 25.10 5.51 -7.50
C ASP A 208 25.61 6.69 -6.61
N LYS A 209 26.55 7.48 -7.10
CA LYS A 209 27.09 8.67 -6.40
C LYS A 209 26.03 9.72 -6.02
N ASN A 210 24.89 9.73 -6.68
CA ASN A 210 23.79 10.67 -6.43
C ASN A 210 22.79 10.17 -5.36
N ILE A 211 23.00 8.97 -4.80
CA ILE A 211 22.06 8.34 -3.84
C ILE A 211 21.74 9.22 -2.63
N ASN A 212 22.71 9.94 -2.09
CA ASN A 212 22.49 10.82 -0.92
C ASN A 212 21.64 12.04 -1.30
N LYS A 213 21.86 12.62 -2.49
CA LYS A 213 21.05 13.72 -3.00
C LYS A 213 19.61 13.27 -3.25
N PHE A 214 19.44 12.07 -3.81
CA PHE A 214 18.13 11.45 -3.97
C PHE A 214 17.42 11.27 -2.62
N ARG A 215 18.09 10.70 -1.61
CA ARG A 215 17.50 10.48 -0.29
C ARG A 215 16.93 11.77 0.31
N LEU A 216 17.69 12.84 0.27
CA LEU A 216 17.25 14.14 0.78
C LEU A 216 16.06 14.69 -0.02
N ALA A 217 16.14 14.68 -1.35
CA ALA A 217 15.05 15.13 -2.21
C ALA A 217 13.78 14.30 -2.00
N TYR A 218 13.93 12.97 -1.93
CA TYR A 218 12.81 12.04 -1.72
C TYR A 218 12.12 12.28 -0.38
N ILE A 219 12.88 12.40 0.72
CA ILE A 219 12.32 12.68 2.05
C ILE A 219 11.58 14.03 2.04
N THR A 220 12.17 15.05 1.43
CA THR A 220 11.58 16.39 1.35
C THR A 220 10.27 16.39 0.58
N VAL A 221 10.24 15.80 -0.62
CA VAL A 221 9.01 15.72 -1.44
C VAL A 221 7.95 14.83 -0.78
N LYS A 222 8.36 13.71 -0.15
CA LYS A 222 7.46 12.83 0.60
C LYS A 222 6.83 13.55 1.80
N LEU A 223 7.63 14.30 2.55
CA LEU A 223 7.15 15.09 3.70
C LEU A 223 6.17 16.18 3.23
N TRP A 224 6.52 16.91 2.16
CA TRP A 224 5.65 17.88 1.54
C TRP A 224 4.31 17.27 1.13
N ALA A 225 4.33 16.14 0.41
CA ALA A 225 3.11 15.45 -0.02
C ALA A 225 2.26 14.95 1.16
N LYS A 226 2.89 14.48 2.26
CA LYS A 226 2.18 14.13 3.50
C LYS A 226 1.49 15.32 4.14
N ASN A 227 2.19 16.44 4.29
CA ASN A 227 1.66 17.65 4.91
C ASN A 227 0.56 18.30 4.07
N HIS A 228 0.59 18.10 2.76
CA HIS A 228 -0.43 18.56 1.81
C HIS A 228 -1.58 17.56 1.60
N TYR A 229 -1.60 16.43 2.35
CA TYR A 229 -2.65 15.40 2.31
C TYR A 229 -2.81 14.70 0.96
N ILE A 230 -1.75 14.66 0.15
CA ILE A 230 -1.71 13.98 -1.16
C ILE A 230 -0.73 12.81 -1.18
N TYR A 231 -0.48 12.20 -0.02
CA TYR A 231 0.35 11.00 0.12
C TYR A 231 -0.47 9.84 0.68
N GLY A 232 -0.58 8.75 -0.10
CA GLY A 232 -1.29 7.52 0.31
C GLY A 232 -1.96 6.82 -0.87
N GLY A 233 -1.30 5.82 -1.45
CA GLY A 233 -1.78 5.11 -2.64
C GLY A 233 -3.15 4.45 -2.48
N LYS A 234 -3.50 3.98 -1.29
CA LYS A 234 -4.83 3.41 -1.00
C LYS A 234 -5.96 4.41 -1.14
N PHE A 235 -5.69 5.69 -0.93
CA PHE A 235 -6.65 6.77 -1.12
C PHE A 235 -6.61 7.40 -2.51
N GLY A 236 -5.78 6.87 -3.41
CA GLY A 236 -5.65 7.37 -4.78
C GLY A 236 -4.67 8.52 -4.93
N PHE A 237 -3.79 8.74 -3.97
CA PHE A 237 -2.74 9.74 -4.01
C PHE A 237 -1.38 9.15 -4.35
N LEU A 238 -0.35 10.00 -4.40
CA LEU A 238 1.03 9.58 -4.60
C LEU A 238 1.46 8.62 -3.49
N ASN A 239 2.19 7.58 -3.84
CA ASN A 239 2.82 6.67 -2.89
C ASN A 239 4.34 6.83 -2.89
N GLY A 240 5.02 6.13 -1.99
CA GLY A 240 6.48 6.20 -1.88
C GLY A 240 7.20 5.84 -3.20
N SER A 241 6.69 4.84 -3.91
CA SER A 241 7.27 4.40 -5.18
C SER A 241 7.07 5.44 -6.29
N SER A 242 5.89 6.09 -6.36
CA SER A 242 5.65 7.19 -7.32
C SER A 242 6.62 8.35 -7.10
N ILE A 243 6.79 8.77 -5.84
CA ILE A 243 7.73 9.84 -5.49
C ILE A 243 9.18 9.40 -5.77
N ALA A 244 9.53 8.13 -5.54
CA ALA A 244 10.87 7.62 -5.85
C ALA A 244 11.19 7.73 -7.34
N VAL A 245 10.28 7.33 -8.22
CA VAL A 245 10.45 7.48 -9.68
C VAL A 245 10.61 8.95 -10.08
N LEU A 246 9.68 9.81 -9.64
CA LEU A 246 9.69 11.23 -9.95
C LEU A 246 11.02 11.88 -9.52
N VAL A 247 11.41 11.69 -8.28
CA VAL A 247 12.64 12.29 -7.73
C VAL A 247 13.89 11.72 -8.38
N SER A 248 13.95 10.39 -8.61
CA SER A 248 15.12 9.76 -9.25
C SER A 248 15.37 10.32 -10.64
N LYS A 249 14.30 10.48 -11.46
CA LYS A 249 14.40 11.08 -12.78
C LYS A 249 15.08 12.45 -12.72
N PHE A 250 14.60 13.33 -11.86
CA PHE A 250 15.12 14.69 -11.77
C PHE A 250 16.51 14.77 -11.14
N VAL A 251 16.85 13.88 -10.22
CA VAL A 251 18.22 13.78 -9.66
C VAL A 251 19.22 13.33 -10.72
N LEU A 252 18.86 12.36 -11.56
CA LEU A 252 19.72 11.86 -12.64
C LEU A 252 19.92 12.91 -13.73
N GLU A 253 18.85 13.56 -14.18
CA GLU A 253 18.90 14.60 -15.22
C GLU A 253 19.62 15.89 -14.76
N ASN A 254 19.65 16.14 -13.45
CA ASN A 254 20.20 17.37 -12.86
C ASN A 254 21.25 17.08 -11.79
N SER A 255 22.09 16.07 -11.97
CA SER A 255 23.01 15.56 -10.95
C SER A 255 24.00 16.59 -10.38
N ASN A 256 24.33 17.61 -11.15
CA ASN A 256 25.24 18.72 -10.78
C ASN A 256 24.53 19.92 -10.13
N LYS A 257 23.19 19.95 -10.12
CA LYS A 257 22.42 21.05 -9.51
C LYS A 257 22.25 20.86 -8.01
N SER A 258 21.87 21.96 -7.33
CA SER A 258 21.54 21.94 -5.90
C SER A 258 20.24 21.14 -5.63
N LEU A 259 20.07 20.67 -4.39
CA LEU A 259 18.86 19.98 -3.96
C LEU A 259 17.59 20.80 -4.22
N ILE A 260 17.62 22.08 -3.85
CA ILE A 260 16.52 23.03 -4.02
C ILE A 260 16.15 23.13 -5.51
N THR A 261 17.14 23.31 -6.35
CA THR A 261 16.96 23.44 -7.81
C THR A 261 16.32 22.17 -8.40
N ILE A 262 16.73 20.98 -7.93
CA ILE A 262 16.17 19.70 -8.41
C ILE A 262 14.69 19.60 -8.04
N ILE A 263 14.32 19.93 -6.80
CA ILE A 263 12.92 19.88 -6.36
C ILE A 263 12.10 20.93 -7.14
N MET A 264 12.62 22.12 -7.33
CA MET A 264 11.98 23.18 -8.10
C MET A 264 11.74 22.76 -9.57
N GLU A 265 12.75 22.18 -10.23
CA GLU A 265 12.62 21.71 -11.61
C GLU A 265 11.61 20.57 -11.75
N LEU A 266 11.50 19.68 -10.74
CA LEU A 266 10.46 18.65 -10.68
C LEU A 266 9.05 19.29 -10.71
N PHE A 267 8.78 20.25 -9.79
CA PHE A 267 7.48 20.91 -9.72
C PHE A 267 7.19 21.72 -10.99
N LYS A 268 8.18 22.45 -11.48
CA LYS A 268 8.10 23.23 -12.72
C LYS A 268 7.77 22.35 -13.94
N TYR A 269 8.44 21.21 -14.08
CA TYR A 269 8.16 20.25 -15.14
C TYR A 269 6.73 19.73 -15.07
N LEU A 270 6.26 19.32 -13.89
CA LEU A 270 4.92 18.82 -13.72
C LEU A 270 3.87 19.87 -14.12
N VAL A 271 4.01 21.11 -13.62
CA VAL A 271 3.03 22.19 -13.86
C VAL A 271 3.07 22.72 -15.29
N ASN A 272 4.27 23.00 -15.81
CA ASN A 272 4.43 23.70 -17.08
C ASN A 272 4.38 22.80 -18.30
N TYR A 273 4.68 21.52 -18.13
CA TYR A 273 4.79 20.56 -19.21
C TYR A 273 3.86 19.37 -19.00
N TRP A 274 4.12 18.51 -18.03
CA TRP A 274 3.48 17.20 -17.91
C TRP A 274 1.96 17.25 -17.71
N PHE A 275 1.43 18.22 -16.94
CA PHE A 275 -0.02 18.36 -16.74
C PHE A 275 -0.77 18.79 -18.02
N LYS A 276 -0.07 19.32 -19.00
CA LYS A 276 -0.64 19.77 -20.28
C LYS A 276 -0.64 18.70 -21.36
N LEU A 277 0.12 17.62 -21.16
CA LEU A 277 0.15 16.51 -22.10
C LEU A 277 -1.17 15.74 -22.08
N GLU A 278 -1.61 15.31 -23.25
CA GLU A 278 -2.66 14.32 -23.39
C GLU A 278 -2.17 12.94 -22.95
N LEU A 279 -3.10 11.98 -22.76
CA LEU A 279 -2.76 10.61 -22.38
C LEU A 279 -2.25 9.83 -23.60
N ASP A 280 -1.00 10.06 -23.95
CA ASP A 280 -0.25 9.39 -25.01
C ASP A 280 1.07 8.81 -24.48
N GLU A 281 1.92 8.31 -25.39
CA GLU A 281 3.22 7.74 -25.06
C GLU A 281 4.19 8.76 -24.43
N GLU A 282 4.03 10.06 -24.70
CA GLU A 282 4.88 11.12 -24.17
C GLU A 282 4.60 11.39 -22.67
N LYS A 283 3.39 11.06 -22.20
CA LYS A 283 2.99 11.26 -20.80
C LYS A 283 3.52 10.20 -19.83
N ILE A 284 4.44 9.36 -20.24
CA ILE A 284 5.01 8.32 -19.38
C ILE A 284 6.23 8.85 -18.61
N ILE A 285 6.23 8.69 -17.29
CA ILE A 285 7.39 9.01 -16.46
C ILE A 285 8.14 7.72 -16.13
N VAL A 286 9.38 7.65 -16.60
CA VAL A 286 10.31 6.54 -16.37
C VAL A 286 11.66 7.08 -15.90
N VAL A 287 12.43 6.26 -15.23
CA VAL A 287 13.79 6.60 -14.77
C VAL A 287 14.84 6.15 -15.78
N GLU A 288 14.60 5.02 -16.43
CA GLU A 288 15.51 4.46 -17.45
C GLU A 288 15.18 5.03 -18.83
N THR A 289 16.22 5.35 -19.59
CA THR A 289 16.03 5.83 -20.96
C THR A 289 15.59 4.70 -21.91
N PRO A 290 14.90 5.00 -23.03
CA PRO A 290 14.50 3.97 -23.99
C PRO A 290 15.64 3.11 -24.54
N LYS A 291 16.89 3.62 -24.59
CA LYS A 291 18.06 2.87 -25.04
C LYS A 291 18.49 1.79 -24.03
N ASP A 292 18.41 2.10 -22.74
CA ASP A 292 18.65 1.11 -21.68
C ASP A 292 17.52 0.08 -21.66
N TYR A 293 16.35 0.50 -22.07
CA TYR A 293 15.14 -0.31 -22.24
C TYR A 293 15.25 -1.31 -23.41
N GLU A 294 15.95 -1.00 -24.50
CA GLU A 294 16.05 -1.92 -25.64
C GLU A 294 16.87 -3.17 -25.37
N ASN A 295 17.90 -3.07 -24.53
CA ASN A 295 18.66 -4.22 -24.08
C ASN A 295 17.92 -5.02 -22.99
N THR A 296 17.05 -4.38 -22.21
CA THR A 296 16.17 -4.99 -21.21
C THR A 296 14.78 -5.31 -21.75
N ARG A 297 14.39 -4.83 -22.95
CA ARG A 297 13.09 -5.09 -23.59
C ARG A 297 12.77 -6.57 -23.79
N LYS A 298 13.75 -7.44 -23.94
CA LYS A 298 13.50 -8.89 -23.91
C LYS A 298 12.86 -9.34 -22.60
N ILE A 299 13.07 -8.58 -21.52
CA ILE A 299 12.55 -8.82 -20.17
C ILE A 299 11.37 -7.88 -19.84
N VAL A 300 11.35 -6.67 -20.40
CA VAL A 300 10.37 -5.61 -20.09
C VAL A 300 9.08 -5.73 -20.87
N ASP A 301 9.12 -6.21 -22.11
CA ASP A 301 7.91 -6.61 -22.84
C ASP A 301 7.43 -7.96 -22.32
N TRP A 302 6.98 -7.97 -21.06
CA TRP A 302 6.03 -8.96 -20.66
C TRP A 302 4.70 -8.67 -21.37
N ASN A 303 4.76 -8.79 -22.65
CA ASN A 303 3.60 -8.89 -23.49
C ASN A 303 3.09 -10.32 -23.31
N LEU A 304 2.34 -10.51 -22.23
CA LEU A 304 1.58 -11.73 -22.00
C LEU A 304 0.85 -12.17 -23.27
N ASP A 305 0.47 -11.23 -24.13
CA ASP A 305 -0.13 -11.47 -25.45
C ASP A 305 0.79 -12.21 -26.43
N LYS A 306 2.10 -12.07 -26.39
CA LYS A 306 2.99 -12.83 -27.30
C LYS A 306 3.09 -14.31 -26.91
N GLU A 307 3.08 -14.60 -25.64
CA GLU A 307 3.14 -16.00 -25.15
C GLU A 307 1.77 -16.67 -25.15
N ILE A 308 0.70 -15.88 -24.94
CA ILE A 308 -0.69 -16.37 -24.90
C ILE A 308 -1.32 -16.38 -26.28
N LYS A 309 -0.86 -15.59 -27.26
CA LYS A 309 -1.35 -15.66 -28.66
C LYS A 309 -1.26 -17.06 -29.28
N GLN A 310 -0.49 -17.94 -28.69
CA GLN A 310 -0.42 -19.33 -29.10
C GLN A 310 -1.38 -20.28 -28.34
N ARG A 311 -2.12 -19.78 -27.33
CA ARG A 311 -2.92 -20.62 -26.43
C ARG A 311 -4.26 -19.97 -26.10
N GLU A 312 -5.31 -20.76 -26.14
CA GLU A 312 -6.76 -20.56 -25.93
C GLU A 312 -7.28 -19.17 -25.50
N GLU A 313 -8.28 -18.71 -26.23
CA GLU A 313 -8.97 -17.42 -26.10
C GLU A 313 -9.54 -17.13 -24.68
N HIS A 314 -9.86 -18.18 -23.94
CA HIS A 314 -10.37 -18.11 -22.56
C HIS A 314 -9.33 -17.61 -21.55
N PHE A 315 -8.09 -18.05 -21.70
CA PHE A 315 -6.97 -17.58 -20.86
C PHE A 315 -6.59 -16.13 -21.18
N LYS A 316 -6.70 -15.73 -22.44
CA LYS A 316 -6.55 -14.32 -22.86
C LYS A 316 -7.52 -13.40 -22.15
N ASN A 317 -8.79 -13.78 -22.05
CA ASN A 317 -9.82 -12.95 -21.43
C ASN A 317 -9.62 -12.81 -19.93
N LEU A 318 -9.20 -13.85 -19.23
CA LEU A 318 -8.89 -13.81 -17.79
C LEU A 318 -7.73 -12.87 -17.44
N LEU A 319 -6.72 -12.85 -18.28
CA LEU A 319 -5.54 -12.01 -18.07
C LEU A 319 -5.77 -10.59 -18.62
N LYS A 320 -6.47 -10.46 -19.75
CA LYS A 320 -6.83 -9.20 -20.38
C LYS A 320 -7.68 -8.31 -19.47
N GLU A 321 -8.73 -8.84 -18.82
CA GLU A 321 -9.50 -8.12 -17.81
C GLU A 321 -8.63 -7.53 -16.68
N ARG A 322 -7.55 -8.18 -16.36
CA ARG A 322 -6.67 -7.79 -15.25
C ARG A 322 -5.64 -6.76 -15.65
N PHE A 323 -5.12 -6.83 -16.86
CA PHE A 323 -4.06 -5.94 -17.38
C PHE A 323 -4.62 -4.76 -18.17
N GLU A 324 -5.71 -4.88 -18.92
CA GLU A 324 -6.33 -3.75 -19.63
C GLU A 324 -6.96 -2.70 -18.69
N LYS A 325 -7.40 -3.11 -17.49
CA LYS A 325 -7.80 -2.15 -16.45
C LYS A 325 -6.70 -1.17 -16.06
N HIS A 326 -5.44 -1.49 -16.33
CA HIS A 326 -4.28 -0.66 -15.99
C HIS A 326 -3.81 0.25 -17.13
N SER A 327 -4.30 0.06 -18.36
CA SER A 327 -3.88 0.83 -19.53
C SER A 327 -4.44 2.26 -19.61
N LYS A 328 -5.44 2.60 -18.77
CA LYS A 328 -6.08 3.92 -18.71
C LYS A 328 -5.78 4.68 -17.43
N THR A 329 -4.54 4.70 -17.00
CA THR A 329 -4.16 5.44 -15.80
C THR A 329 -3.79 6.88 -16.14
N LEU A 330 -4.31 7.82 -15.36
CA LEU A 330 -4.06 9.26 -15.54
C LEU A 330 -2.58 9.63 -15.26
N TRP A 331 -1.91 8.84 -14.45
CA TRP A 331 -0.52 9.05 -14.03
C TRP A 331 0.33 7.79 -14.30
N PRO A 332 0.81 7.61 -15.54
CA PRO A 332 1.71 6.51 -15.88
C PRO A 332 3.12 6.79 -15.35
N ILE A 333 3.35 6.40 -14.10
CA ILE A 333 4.65 6.50 -13.39
C ILE A 333 5.20 5.09 -13.25
N ILE A 334 6.20 4.75 -14.02
CA ILE A 334 6.67 3.38 -14.20
C ILE A 334 7.91 3.10 -13.36
N LEU A 335 7.86 2.03 -12.56
CA LEU A 335 9.02 1.55 -11.79
C LEU A 335 10.10 1.01 -12.71
N PRO A 336 11.38 1.20 -12.36
CA PRO A 336 12.47 0.54 -13.06
C PRO A 336 12.40 -0.96 -12.77
N GLY A 337 12.29 -1.77 -13.82
CA GLY A 337 12.37 -3.22 -13.71
C GLY A 337 11.17 -3.98 -14.24
N PHE A 338 11.22 -5.28 -13.98
CA PHE A 338 10.27 -6.27 -14.46
C PHE A 338 9.54 -6.93 -13.28
N PRO A 339 8.24 -7.26 -13.39
CA PRO A 339 7.32 -6.81 -14.46
C PRO A 339 7.06 -5.30 -14.39
N THR A 340 6.76 -4.71 -15.53
CA THR A 340 6.43 -3.27 -15.61
C THR A 340 5.27 -2.93 -14.69
N GLN A 341 5.49 -2.03 -13.75
CA GLN A 341 4.48 -1.63 -12.77
C GLN A 341 4.26 -0.12 -12.80
N ASN A 342 3.01 0.27 -12.99
CA ASN A 342 2.60 1.66 -12.83
C ASN A 342 2.25 1.95 -11.38
N THR A 343 2.97 2.85 -10.74
CA THR A 343 2.74 3.24 -9.34
C THR A 343 1.59 4.23 -9.19
N GLY A 344 1.19 4.91 -10.26
CA GLY A 344 0.06 5.85 -10.31
C GLY A 344 -1.30 5.20 -10.59
N PHE A 345 -1.39 3.86 -10.64
CA PHE A 345 -2.59 3.11 -11.05
C PHE A 345 -3.84 3.40 -10.19
N ASN A 346 -3.68 3.88 -8.97
CA ASN A 346 -4.78 4.21 -8.06
C ASN A 346 -5.32 5.64 -8.22
N ILE A 347 -4.61 6.50 -8.93
CA ILE A 347 -5.02 7.89 -9.14
C ILE A 347 -6.24 7.91 -10.07
N ASN A 348 -7.32 8.54 -9.63
CA ASN A 348 -8.55 8.73 -10.39
C ASN A 348 -8.75 10.22 -10.72
N GLY A 349 -9.82 10.57 -11.44
CA GLY A 349 -10.09 11.95 -11.87
C GLY A 349 -10.12 12.95 -10.72
N SER A 350 -10.75 12.60 -9.60
CA SER A 350 -10.84 13.48 -8.43
C SER A 350 -9.49 13.69 -7.75
N THR A 351 -8.75 12.62 -7.53
CA THR A 351 -7.42 12.72 -6.90
C THR A 351 -6.38 13.34 -7.83
N ASP A 352 -6.51 13.20 -9.15
CA ASP A 352 -5.71 13.92 -10.14
C ASP A 352 -5.87 15.44 -10.02
N LEU A 353 -7.12 15.93 -9.90
CA LEU A 353 -7.40 17.35 -9.70
C LEU A 353 -6.76 17.86 -8.41
N ILE A 354 -6.94 17.13 -7.30
CA ILE A 354 -6.37 17.51 -5.99
C ILE A 354 -4.84 17.56 -6.04
N ILE A 355 -4.19 16.53 -6.62
CA ILE A 355 -2.73 16.47 -6.74
C ILE A 355 -2.22 17.64 -7.58
N LYS A 356 -2.89 17.95 -8.69
CA LYS A 356 -2.52 19.07 -9.58
C LYS A 356 -2.65 20.42 -8.90
N GLU A 357 -3.74 20.65 -8.14
CA GLU A 357 -3.95 21.87 -7.37
C GLU A 357 -2.85 22.07 -6.32
N GLU A 358 -2.53 21.03 -5.54
CA GLU A 358 -1.49 21.10 -4.51
C GLU A 358 -0.09 21.32 -5.12
N ILE A 359 0.27 20.57 -6.18
CA ILE A 359 1.58 20.75 -6.85
C ILE A 359 1.70 22.15 -7.46
N LYS A 360 0.63 22.67 -8.06
CA LYS A 360 0.62 24.05 -8.58
C LYS A 360 0.82 25.07 -7.47
N GLY A 361 0.10 24.94 -6.37
CA GLY A 361 0.29 25.80 -5.18
C GLY A 361 1.70 25.70 -4.60
N GLY A 362 2.28 24.49 -4.55
CA GLY A 362 3.67 24.28 -4.14
C GLY A 362 4.68 24.93 -5.08
N PHE A 363 4.44 24.90 -6.39
CA PHE A 363 5.28 25.57 -7.39
C PHE A 363 5.20 27.10 -7.28
N ASP A 364 4.00 27.64 -7.11
CA ASP A 364 3.81 29.09 -6.97
C ASP A 364 4.51 29.61 -5.69
N LYS A 365 4.45 28.86 -4.58
CA LYS A 365 5.23 29.16 -3.37
C LYS A 365 6.73 29.12 -3.65
N PHE A 366 7.24 28.14 -4.41
CA PHE A 366 8.66 28.08 -4.77
C PHE A 366 9.16 29.32 -5.49
N ARG A 367 8.36 29.90 -6.38
CA ARG A 367 8.73 31.13 -7.09
C ARG A 367 8.96 32.29 -6.12
N ILE A 368 8.10 32.42 -5.11
CA ILE A 368 8.26 33.43 -4.05
C ILE A 368 9.50 33.12 -3.22
N LEU A 369 9.70 31.86 -2.85
CA LEU A 369 10.84 31.41 -2.08
C LEU A 369 12.18 31.62 -2.79
N GLU A 370 12.24 31.43 -4.10
CA GLU A 370 13.44 31.68 -4.91
C GLU A 370 13.88 33.13 -4.80
N GLU A 371 12.95 34.08 -4.86
CA GLU A 371 13.26 35.51 -4.66
C GLU A 371 13.72 35.79 -3.22
N GLN A 372 13.07 35.20 -2.23
CA GLN A 372 13.47 35.33 -0.82
C GLN A 372 14.87 34.75 -0.57
N PHE A 373 15.17 33.56 -1.10
CA PHE A 373 16.52 32.97 -1.01
C PHE A 373 17.58 33.82 -1.71
N LYS A 374 17.31 34.39 -2.88
CA LYS A 374 18.22 35.32 -3.54
C LYS A 374 18.50 36.55 -2.68
N ASN A 375 17.51 37.06 -1.98
CA ASN A 375 17.65 38.20 -1.08
C ASN A 375 18.41 37.83 0.21
N LEU A 376 18.15 36.67 0.81
CA LEU A 376 18.89 36.15 1.96
C LEU A 376 20.37 35.94 1.65
N LEU A 377 20.66 35.34 0.49
CA LEU A 377 22.04 35.17 0.03
C LEU A 377 22.78 36.50 -0.16
N LYS A 378 22.11 37.53 -0.70
CA LYS A 378 22.65 38.87 -0.82
C LYS A 378 22.94 39.50 0.55
N ASN A 379 22.05 39.28 1.52
CA ASN A 379 22.14 39.89 2.86
C ASN A 379 22.90 39.02 3.87
N ARG A 380 23.39 37.83 3.49
CA ARG A 380 24.06 36.85 4.37
C ARG A 380 23.24 36.44 5.59
N ASP A 381 21.91 36.53 5.48
CA ASP A 381 20.95 36.16 6.55
C ASP A 381 20.57 34.69 6.41
N VAL A 382 21.30 33.79 7.09
CA VAL A 382 21.09 32.34 7.06
C VAL A 382 19.97 31.91 8.01
N ASP A 383 19.73 32.70 9.06
CA ASP A 383 18.79 32.32 10.15
C ASP A 383 17.35 32.23 9.71
N ASN A 384 16.94 32.97 8.67
CA ASN A 384 15.59 32.93 8.13
C ASN A 384 15.34 31.80 7.10
N SER A 385 16.37 31.05 6.68
CA SER A 385 16.21 29.99 5.67
C SER A 385 15.35 28.82 6.16
N GLU A 386 15.41 28.51 7.46
CA GLU A 386 14.61 27.44 8.07
C GLU A 386 13.10 27.75 8.03
N GLN A 387 12.71 29.01 8.29
CA GLN A 387 11.31 29.42 8.24
C GLN A 387 10.73 29.30 6.83
N ILE A 388 11.50 29.66 5.82
CA ILE A 388 11.10 29.55 4.42
C ILE A 388 10.76 28.09 4.05
N TRP A 389 11.57 27.12 4.46
CA TRP A 389 11.29 25.70 4.26
C TRP A 389 10.07 25.23 5.05
N LYS A 390 9.90 25.67 6.28
CA LYS A 390 8.72 25.37 7.09
C LYS A 390 7.43 25.86 6.40
N ASP A 391 7.44 27.05 5.84
CA ASP A 391 6.29 27.65 5.15
C ASP A 391 5.95 26.89 3.86
N TRP A 392 6.96 26.44 3.12
CA TRP A 392 6.72 25.61 1.93
C TRP A 392 6.19 24.22 2.27
N LEU A 393 6.78 23.59 3.29
CA LEU A 393 6.34 22.27 3.76
C LEU A 393 4.97 22.31 4.43
N ASN A 394 4.51 23.48 4.87
CA ASN A 394 3.24 23.61 5.60
C ASN A 394 2.04 23.54 4.64
N GLY A 395 1.27 22.45 4.72
CA GLY A 395 0.01 22.27 3.99
C GLY A 395 -1.20 22.88 4.68
N GLY A 396 -1.04 23.49 5.87
CA GLY A 396 -2.14 23.95 6.70
C GLY A 396 -2.91 22.81 7.38
N LYS A 397 -3.94 23.15 8.15
CA LYS A 397 -4.85 22.17 8.74
C LYS A 397 -5.82 21.64 7.68
N PHE A 398 -6.13 20.35 7.71
CA PHE A 398 -7.09 19.76 6.78
C PHE A 398 -8.48 20.38 6.94
N SER A 399 -8.88 20.70 8.17
CA SER A 399 -10.14 21.36 8.50
C SER A 399 -10.27 22.81 8.00
N ASP A 400 -9.20 23.39 7.45
CA ASP A 400 -9.20 24.71 6.83
C ASP A 400 -9.42 24.70 5.31
N LYS A 401 -9.24 23.52 4.68
CA LYS A 401 -9.18 23.41 3.21
C LYS A 401 -10.55 23.47 2.51
N TYR A 402 -11.63 23.06 3.19
CA TYR A 402 -12.97 22.94 2.60
C TYR A 402 -14.03 23.60 3.47
N ASP A 403 -15.18 23.91 2.87
CA ASP A 403 -16.32 24.46 3.61
C ASP A 403 -17.19 23.35 4.20
N ASN A 404 -17.20 22.17 3.55
CA ASN A 404 -18.02 21.02 3.92
C ASN A 404 -17.17 19.77 4.08
N TYR A 405 -17.52 18.96 5.07
CA TYR A 405 -16.82 17.72 5.39
C TYR A 405 -17.80 16.56 5.61
N LEU A 406 -17.35 15.36 5.27
CA LEU A 406 -18.00 14.11 5.60
C LEU A 406 -17.08 13.29 6.51
N ALA A 407 -17.55 12.94 7.71
CA ALA A 407 -16.89 11.94 8.52
C ALA A 407 -17.39 10.54 8.14
N ILE A 408 -16.47 9.62 7.89
CA ILE A 408 -16.72 8.19 7.72
C ILE A 408 -16.29 7.52 9.01
N ILE A 409 -17.25 6.96 9.75
CA ILE A 409 -17.08 6.50 11.13
C ILE A 409 -17.30 4.99 11.16
N CYS A 410 -16.24 4.22 11.30
CA CYS A 410 -16.30 2.78 11.46
C CYS A 410 -16.26 2.44 12.95
N LEU A 411 -17.29 1.76 13.42
CA LEU A 411 -17.54 1.46 14.83
C LEU A 411 -17.51 -0.03 15.08
N HIS A 412 -16.94 -0.45 16.21
CA HIS A 412 -17.07 -1.83 16.68
C HIS A 412 -16.98 -1.93 18.20
N THR A 413 -17.56 -2.99 18.76
CA THR A 413 -17.38 -3.32 20.17
C THR A 413 -16.02 -4.00 20.39
N GLU A 414 -15.45 -3.91 21.58
CA GLU A 414 -14.22 -4.63 21.95
C GLU A 414 -14.33 -6.15 21.76
N LEU A 415 -15.52 -6.70 21.94
CA LEU A 415 -15.82 -8.13 21.79
C LEU A 415 -16.04 -8.57 20.33
N SER A 416 -15.87 -7.66 19.36
CA SER A 416 -16.07 -7.99 17.96
C SER A 416 -14.80 -8.54 17.33
N SER A 417 -14.77 -9.83 17.04
CA SER A 417 -13.66 -10.44 16.27
C SER A 417 -13.52 -9.93 14.83
N TYR A 418 -14.58 -9.38 14.28
CA TYR A 418 -14.65 -8.90 12.90
C TYR A 418 -14.62 -7.38 12.77
N GLY A 419 -14.81 -6.64 13.85
CA GLY A 419 -14.85 -5.20 13.86
C GLY A 419 -13.57 -4.55 13.32
N PRO A 420 -12.38 -4.88 13.83
CA PRO A 420 -11.12 -4.35 13.30
C PRO A 420 -10.94 -4.66 11.81
N GLN A 421 -11.20 -5.89 11.36
CA GLN A 421 -11.11 -6.29 9.96
C GLN A 421 -12.10 -5.51 9.07
N PHE A 422 -13.29 -5.23 9.58
CA PHE A 422 -14.27 -4.41 8.87
C PHE A 422 -13.81 -2.96 8.72
N CYS A 423 -13.20 -2.38 9.75
CA CYS A 423 -12.64 -1.03 9.70
C CYS A 423 -11.51 -0.94 8.66
N GLU A 424 -10.61 -1.90 8.62
CA GLU A 424 -9.52 -1.98 7.64
C GLU A 424 -10.06 -2.18 6.21
N PHE A 425 -11.02 -3.06 6.04
CA PHE A 425 -11.69 -3.24 4.75
C PHE A 425 -12.35 -1.93 4.29
N THR A 426 -13.04 -1.22 5.20
CA THR A 426 -13.65 0.07 4.92
C THR A 426 -12.61 1.06 4.39
N GLU A 427 -11.46 1.17 5.04
CA GLU A 427 -10.37 2.05 4.62
C GLU A 427 -9.94 1.79 3.16
N THR A 428 -9.85 0.54 2.74
CA THR A 428 -9.50 0.19 1.36
C THR A 428 -10.58 0.52 0.34
N ARG A 429 -11.82 0.72 0.78
CA ARG A 429 -12.98 0.98 -0.08
C ARG A 429 -13.41 2.43 -0.16
N ILE A 430 -12.97 3.28 0.78
CA ILE A 430 -13.39 4.68 0.87
C ILE A 430 -13.25 5.39 -0.48
N ARG A 431 -12.08 5.36 -1.10
CA ARG A 431 -11.80 6.04 -2.37
C ARG A 431 -12.78 5.67 -3.49
N LEU A 432 -12.98 4.37 -3.71
CA LEU A 432 -13.86 3.88 -4.79
C LEU A 432 -15.32 4.16 -4.48
N SER A 433 -15.70 4.08 -3.21
CA SER A 433 -17.08 4.34 -2.78
C SER A 433 -17.44 5.82 -2.87
N LEU A 434 -16.53 6.72 -2.54
CA LEU A 434 -16.74 8.16 -2.72
C LEU A 434 -16.91 8.50 -4.19
N LEU A 435 -16.04 8.01 -5.07
CA LEU A 435 -16.14 8.24 -6.51
C LEU A 435 -17.48 7.71 -7.06
N SER A 436 -17.83 6.46 -6.78
CA SER A 436 -18.99 5.79 -7.39
C SER A 436 -20.33 6.20 -6.81
N ILE A 437 -20.38 6.59 -5.53
CA ILE A 437 -21.63 6.81 -4.80
C ILE A 437 -21.86 8.29 -4.52
N VAL A 438 -20.80 9.03 -4.17
CA VAL A 438 -20.92 10.44 -3.77
C VAL A 438 -20.74 11.34 -4.98
N GLU A 439 -19.60 11.31 -5.62
CA GLU A 439 -19.25 12.21 -6.73
C GLU A 439 -20.08 11.95 -7.97
N ASN A 440 -20.13 10.72 -8.47
CA ASN A 440 -20.85 10.39 -9.71
C ASN A 440 -22.38 10.57 -9.60
N LYS A 441 -22.95 10.57 -8.39
CA LYS A 441 -24.39 10.76 -8.17
C LYS A 441 -24.78 12.18 -7.82
N ASN A 442 -23.82 13.05 -7.57
CA ASN A 442 -24.05 14.43 -7.16
C ASN A 442 -23.31 15.40 -8.08
N PRO A 443 -23.92 15.88 -9.16
CA PRO A 443 -23.25 16.73 -10.16
C PRO A 443 -22.79 18.09 -9.61
N ARG A 444 -23.20 18.45 -8.39
CA ARG A 444 -22.75 19.66 -7.69
C ARG A 444 -21.48 19.46 -6.87
N ILE A 445 -21.01 18.20 -6.74
CA ILE A 445 -19.74 17.87 -6.09
C ILE A 445 -18.69 17.72 -7.19
N GLU A 446 -17.65 18.53 -7.11
CA GLU A 446 -16.53 18.48 -8.04
C GLU A 446 -15.62 17.29 -7.70
N TYR A 447 -15.23 17.17 -6.43
CA TYR A 447 -14.49 16.03 -5.91
C TYR A 447 -14.60 15.89 -4.38
N CYS A 448 -14.19 14.70 -3.90
CA CYS A 448 -14.03 14.38 -2.49
C CYS A 448 -12.56 14.09 -2.15
N HIS A 449 -12.00 14.82 -1.20
CA HIS A 449 -10.64 14.67 -0.70
C HIS A 449 -10.62 13.94 0.64
N VAL A 450 -10.24 12.67 0.64
CA VAL A 450 -10.05 11.91 1.88
C VAL A 450 -8.74 12.32 2.53
N SER A 451 -8.77 12.74 3.80
CA SER A 451 -7.53 12.87 4.56
C SER A 451 -6.85 11.49 4.65
N PRO A 452 -5.60 11.34 4.18
CA PRO A 452 -4.90 10.05 4.25
C PRO A 452 -4.60 9.58 5.67
N THR A 453 -4.61 10.51 6.62
CA THR A 453 -4.43 10.22 8.04
C THR A 453 -5.79 10.03 8.70
N LYS A 454 -5.93 8.94 9.45
CA LYS A 454 -7.13 8.74 10.29
C LYS A 454 -7.25 9.88 11.29
N TYR A 455 -8.43 10.40 11.42
CA TYR A 455 -8.74 11.44 12.42
C TYR A 455 -8.78 10.83 13.82
N LEU A 456 -9.38 9.65 13.95
CA LEU A 456 -9.32 8.80 15.14
C LEU A 456 -8.94 7.39 14.72
N ASP A 457 -8.07 6.74 15.48
CA ASP A 457 -7.58 5.39 15.22
C ASP A 457 -7.69 4.54 16.47
N ASN A 458 -8.62 3.58 16.43
CA ASN A 458 -8.88 2.62 17.52
C ASN A 458 -9.08 3.28 18.90
N LYS A 459 -9.89 4.33 18.96
CA LYS A 459 -10.19 5.07 20.18
C LYS A 459 -11.67 5.00 20.53
N PRO A 460 -12.07 5.20 21.80
CA PRO A 460 -13.47 5.42 22.17
C PRO A 460 -14.07 6.53 21.31
N CYS A 461 -15.32 6.34 20.88
CA CYS A 461 -15.95 7.28 19.95
C CYS A 461 -16.48 8.51 20.68
N PRO A 462 -16.05 9.73 20.31
CA PRO A 462 -16.59 10.96 20.89
C PRO A 462 -18.08 11.17 20.56
N LYS A 463 -18.80 11.79 21.50
CA LYS A 463 -20.25 12.10 21.36
C LYS A 463 -20.61 12.97 20.16
N GLU A 464 -19.63 13.72 19.65
CA GLU A 464 -19.78 14.59 18.48
C GLU A 464 -19.97 13.78 17.19
N PHE A 465 -19.47 12.53 17.17
CA PHE A 465 -19.53 11.68 15.98
C PHE A 465 -20.70 10.70 15.99
N VAL A 466 -21.17 10.27 17.17
CA VAL A 466 -22.14 9.17 17.30
C VAL A 466 -23.24 9.45 18.31
N GLU A 467 -24.32 8.67 18.24
CA GLU A 467 -25.38 8.65 19.24
C GLU A 467 -24.90 8.07 20.58
N LYS A 468 -25.57 8.43 21.69
CA LYS A 468 -25.22 8.00 23.05
C LYS A 468 -25.02 6.48 23.21
N ARG A 469 -25.76 5.66 22.47
CA ARG A 469 -25.67 4.18 22.53
C ARG A 469 -24.37 3.60 22.00
N PHE A 470 -23.51 4.39 21.33
CA PHE A 470 -22.24 3.96 20.74
C PHE A 470 -21.01 4.60 21.40
N LEU A 471 -21.17 5.33 22.50
CA LEU A 471 -20.05 6.02 23.16
C LEU A 471 -18.97 5.09 23.70
N ASP A 472 -19.35 3.85 24.08
CA ASP A 472 -18.44 2.81 24.59
C ASP A 472 -17.82 1.97 23.46
N TRP A 473 -18.13 2.30 22.19
CA TRP A 473 -17.59 1.59 21.06
C TRP A 473 -16.27 2.18 20.61
N ILE A 474 -15.40 1.32 20.11
CA ILE A 474 -14.14 1.71 19.47
C ILE A 474 -14.46 2.23 18.08
N CYS A 475 -13.81 3.32 17.68
CA CYS A 475 -14.01 3.89 16.35
C CYS A 475 -12.71 4.16 15.61
N ASN A 476 -12.81 4.08 14.28
CA ASN A 476 -11.89 4.63 13.31
C ASN A 476 -12.64 5.69 12.49
N VAL A 477 -12.09 6.89 12.41
CA VAL A 477 -12.73 8.01 11.72
C VAL A 477 -11.81 8.55 10.64
N TRP A 478 -12.35 8.71 9.43
CA TRP A 478 -11.71 9.42 8.32
C TRP A 478 -12.53 10.67 8.00
N ILE A 479 -11.85 11.79 7.84
CA ILE A 479 -12.46 13.03 7.39
C ILE A 479 -12.26 13.21 5.90
N VAL A 480 -13.32 13.55 5.21
CA VAL A 480 -13.36 13.79 3.78
C VAL A 480 -13.78 15.24 3.54
N GLY A 481 -12.91 16.04 2.94
CA GLY A 481 -13.25 17.38 2.46
C GLY A 481 -14.06 17.28 1.17
N ILE A 482 -15.06 18.14 1.00
CA ILE A 482 -15.93 18.16 -0.17
C ILE A 482 -15.78 19.48 -0.88
N LYS A 483 -15.39 19.44 -2.16
CA LYS A 483 -15.42 20.57 -3.07
C LYS A 483 -16.75 20.61 -3.79
N GLY A 484 -17.50 21.68 -3.63
CA GLY A 484 -18.85 21.85 -4.19
C GLY A 484 -19.96 21.84 -3.15
N SER A 485 -21.21 21.77 -3.61
CA SER A 485 -22.40 21.82 -2.75
C SER A 485 -22.94 20.44 -2.45
N VAL A 486 -23.14 20.14 -1.18
CA VAL A 486 -23.72 18.87 -0.73
C VAL A 486 -25.25 18.97 -0.75
N VAL A 487 -25.92 18.03 -1.41
CA VAL A 487 -27.37 17.97 -1.45
C VAL A 487 -27.92 16.89 -0.51
N GLU A 488 -27.36 15.70 -0.52
CA GLU A 488 -27.65 14.57 0.40
C GLU A 488 -26.71 13.42 0.09
N ILE A 489 -26.09 12.82 1.10
CA ILE A 489 -25.41 11.53 0.95
C ILE A 489 -26.24 10.46 1.63
N ASN A 490 -26.82 9.62 0.83
CA ASN A 490 -27.65 8.51 1.28
C ASN A 490 -26.83 7.44 2.04
N GLU A 491 -27.49 6.66 2.91
CA GLU A 491 -26.99 5.44 3.56
C GLU A 491 -26.40 4.39 2.58
N THR A 492 -26.42 4.67 1.28
CA THR A 492 -25.96 3.77 0.22
C THR A 492 -24.47 3.43 0.36
N LEU A 493 -23.66 4.38 0.86
CA LEU A 493 -22.21 4.16 1.06
C LEU A 493 -21.98 3.06 2.10
N SER A 494 -22.63 3.16 3.27
CA SER A 494 -22.50 2.18 4.34
C SER A 494 -23.06 0.81 3.91
N LYS A 495 -24.21 0.77 3.23
CA LYS A 495 -24.83 -0.46 2.73
C LYS A 495 -23.96 -1.19 1.71
N ASN A 496 -23.31 -0.48 0.79
CA ASN A 496 -22.44 -1.07 -0.22
C ASN A 496 -21.15 -1.65 0.36
N ILE A 497 -20.46 -0.90 1.22
CA ILE A 497 -19.24 -1.37 1.88
C ILE A 497 -19.54 -2.61 2.72
N PHE A 498 -20.65 -2.60 3.47
CA PHE A 498 -21.07 -3.73 4.28
C PHE A 498 -21.39 -4.98 3.45
N ARG A 499 -22.09 -4.79 2.33
CA ARG A 499 -22.38 -5.88 1.38
C ARG A 499 -21.11 -6.49 0.80
N ASP A 500 -20.16 -5.66 0.41
CA ASP A 500 -18.92 -6.11 -0.23
C ASP A 500 -17.99 -6.80 0.78
N PHE A 501 -17.96 -6.36 2.03
CA PHE A 501 -17.27 -7.07 3.11
C PHE A 501 -17.84 -8.47 3.33
N ASN A 502 -19.16 -8.60 3.37
CA ASN A 502 -19.82 -9.89 3.52
C ASN A 502 -19.56 -10.85 2.34
N LYS A 503 -19.40 -10.33 1.10
CA LYS A 503 -19.05 -11.14 -0.07
C LYS A 503 -17.64 -11.71 -0.01
N LEU A 504 -16.67 -10.95 0.51
CA LEU A 504 -15.28 -11.42 0.64
C LEU A 504 -15.14 -12.61 1.59
N ARG A 505 -16.03 -12.74 2.53
CA ARG A 505 -16.03 -13.81 3.52
C ARG A 505 -16.73 -15.08 3.00
N ARG A 506 -16.41 -15.50 1.77
CA ARG A 506 -16.98 -16.66 1.08
C ARG A 506 -17.11 -17.88 2.01
N GLY A 507 -18.36 -18.29 2.24
CA GLY A 507 -18.73 -19.59 2.84
C GLY A 507 -19.07 -19.59 4.33
N LYS A 508 -18.67 -18.62 5.15
CA LYS A 508 -19.09 -18.56 6.56
C LYS A 508 -20.27 -17.60 6.72
N LYS A 509 -21.45 -18.13 6.99
CA LYS A 509 -22.61 -17.32 7.38
C LYS A 509 -22.28 -16.59 8.68
N LEU A 510 -22.11 -15.26 8.62
CA LEU A 510 -22.06 -14.43 9.82
C LEU A 510 -23.31 -14.68 10.66
N LYS A 511 -23.13 -15.06 11.91
CA LYS A 511 -24.25 -15.12 12.86
C LYS A 511 -24.85 -13.70 12.97
N LEU A 512 -26.16 -13.63 13.11
CA LEU A 512 -26.88 -12.34 13.21
C LEU A 512 -26.36 -11.50 14.39
N SER A 513 -25.88 -12.15 15.46
CA SER A 513 -25.25 -11.55 16.63
C SER A 513 -23.97 -10.77 16.31
N ASP A 514 -23.15 -11.22 15.35
CA ASP A 514 -21.89 -10.56 15.00
C ASP A 514 -22.11 -9.31 14.17
N LYS A 515 -23.15 -9.29 13.34
CA LYS A 515 -23.52 -8.11 12.54
C LYS A 515 -23.95 -6.91 13.39
N LYS A 516 -24.33 -7.14 14.65
CA LYS A 516 -24.71 -6.07 15.59
C LYS A 516 -23.51 -5.47 16.34
N LYS A 517 -22.30 -6.05 16.18
CA LYS A 517 -21.10 -5.67 16.92
C LYS A 517 -20.18 -4.71 16.15
N TYR A 518 -20.49 -4.38 14.88
CA TYR A 518 -19.76 -3.39 14.09
C TYR A 518 -20.68 -2.65 13.12
N ARG A 519 -20.38 -1.39 12.82
CA ARG A 519 -21.17 -0.48 11.98
C ARG A 519 -20.31 0.48 11.20
N LEU A 520 -20.90 1.04 10.16
CA LEU A 520 -20.38 2.17 9.42
C LEU A 520 -21.43 3.27 9.44
N GLU A 521 -21.07 4.40 10.00
CA GLU A 521 -21.88 5.62 10.05
C GLU A 521 -21.21 6.72 9.23
N THR A 522 -21.99 7.70 8.80
CA THR A 522 -21.49 8.89 8.12
C THR A 522 -22.13 10.12 8.74
N LYS A 523 -21.36 11.20 8.92
CA LYS A 523 -21.85 12.46 9.48
C LYS A 523 -21.26 13.64 8.75
N PHE A 524 -22.12 14.61 8.45
CA PHE A 524 -21.72 15.88 7.84
C PHE A 524 -21.32 16.90 8.88
N PHE A 525 -20.35 17.72 8.53
CA PHE A 525 -19.90 18.87 9.28
C PHE A 525 -19.64 20.03 8.34
N VAL A 526 -20.01 21.23 8.75
CA VAL A 526 -19.46 22.44 8.17
C VAL A 526 -18.12 22.77 8.83
N LYS A 527 -17.31 23.57 8.17
CA LYS A 527 -15.95 23.94 8.58
C LYS A 527 -15.83 24.31 10.06
N ASP A 528 -16.71 25.21 10.53
CA ASP A 528 -16.65 25.71 11.92
C ASP A 528 -17.02 24.66 12.97
N GLU A 529 -17.89 23.71 12.60
CA GLU A 529 -18.25 22.60 13.49
C GLU A 529 -17.05 21.63 13.63
N LEU A 530 -16.40 21.28 12.51
CA LEU A 530 -15.23 20.39 12.54
C LEU A 530 -14.08 21.01 13.35
N LYS A 531 -13.81 22.29 13.18
CA LYS A 531 -12.79 23.01 13.96
C LYS A 531 -13.05 22.98 15.46
N LYS A 532 -14.29 23.19 15.90
CA LYS A 532 -14.65 23.09 17.32
C LYS A 532 -14.38 21.71 17.89
N ILE A 533 -14.61 20.65 17.10
CA ILE A 533 -14.32 19.27 17.51
C ILE A 533 -12.80 19.04 17.60
N GLU A 534 -12.03 19.53 16.64
CA GLU A 534 -10.56 19.46 16.67
C GLU A 534 -9.99 20.12 17.92
N ASP A 535 -10.45 21.31 18.27
CA ASP A 535 -9.99 22.04 19.47
C ASP A 535 -10.26 21.27 20.76
N VAL A 536 -11.33 20.49 20.83
CA VAL A 536 -11.64 19.64 21.99
C VAL A 536 -10.75 18.41 22.04
N LEU A 537 -10.53 17.75 20.89
CA LEU A 537 -9.76 16.51 20.81
C LEU A 537 -8.24 16.71 20.99
N TYR A 538 -7.71 17.84 20.59
CA TYR A 538 -6.27 18.15 20.74
C TYR A 538 -5.91 18.83 22.07
N ARG A 539 -6.92 19.22 22.89
CA ARG A 539 -6.68 19.73 24.26
C ARG A 539 -6.62 18.62 25.33
N ASN A 540 -7.03 17.40 24.98
CA ASN A 540 -6.96 16.20 25.81
C ASN A 540 -5.88 15.23 25.26
#